data_b6c8756fa8b70010c862aee1e6a645d3
#
_entry.id   b6c8756fa8b70010c862aee1e6a645d3
#
_cell.length_a   1.000
_cell.length_b   1.000
_cell.length_c   1.000
_cell.angle_alpha   90.00
_cell.angle_beta   90.00
_cell.angle_gamma   90.00
#
_symmetry.space_group_name_H-M   'P 1'
#
loop_
_entity.id
_entity.type
_entity.pdbx_description
1 polymer ?
#
loop_
_entity_poly.entity_id
_entity_poly.type
_entity_poly.pdbx_seq_one_letter_code
_entity_poly.pdbx_strand_id
1 'polypeptide(L)'
;MTTPEAADAKKVLLAAPRGYCAGVDRAVETVERALEKYGAPVYVRKEIVHNRYVVDTLAERGAIFVDETTEVPEGSHLVFSAHGVSPAVHAEAKALSLETLDATCPLVTKVHNEVKR
;
A
#
# COMPACT_ATOMS: atom_id res chain seq x y z
N MET A 1 -40.09 -22.10 5.32
CA MET A 1 -39.77 -22.48 6.69
C MET A 1 -38.86 -21.38 7.30
N THR A 2 -39.32 -20.85 8.42
CA THR A 2 -38.52 -19.84 9.12
C THR A 2 -37.41 -20.53 9.89
N THR A 3 -36.20 -20.13 9.67
CA THR A 3 -35.07 -20.67 10.42
C THR A 3 -34.99 -20.04 11.82
N PRO A 4 -34.67 -20.81 12.85
CA PRO A 4 -34.55 -20.28 14.21
C PRO A 4 -33.54 -19.15 14.31
N GLU A 5 -32.56 -19.15 13.44
CA GLU A 5 -31.51 -18.14 13.40
C GLU A 5 -32.05 -16.73 13.17
N ALA A 6 -33.22 -16.61 12.53
CA ALA A 6 -33.81 -15.30 12.27
C ALA A 6 -34.17 -14.55 13.54
N ALA A 7 -34.56 -15.27 14.61
CA ALA A 7 -34.92 -14.68 15.89
C ALA A 7 -33.69 -14.33 16.75
N ASP A 8 -32.66 -15.16 16.67
CA ASP A 8 -31.46 -15.02 17.50
C ASP A 8 -30.27 -14.43 16.76
N ALA A 9 -30.42 -14.18 15.46
CA ALA A 9 -29.33 -13.67 14.62
C ALA A 9 -28.92 -12.27 15.05
N LYS A 10 -27.62 -12.08 15.22
CA LYS A 10 -27.06 -10.77 15.50
C LYS A 10 -27.12 -9.93 14.22
N LYS A 11 -27.46 -8.67 14.37
CA LYS A 11 -27.46 -7.75 13.25
C LYS A 11 -26.05 -7.19 13.06
N VAL A 12 -25.62 -7.16 11.80
CA VAL A 12 -24.38 -6.49 11.41
C VAL A 12 -24.78 -5.22 10.64
N LEU A 13 -24.39 -4.09 11.19
CA LEU A 13 -24.67 -2.80 10.57
C LEU A 13 -23.45 -2.38 9.77
N LEU A 14 -23.65 -2.13 8.47
CA LEU A 14 -22.58 -1.68 7.61
C LEU A 14 -22.66 -0.17 7.49
N ALA A 15 -21.54 0.49 7.72
CA ALA A 15 -21.45 1.93 7.53
C ALA A 15 -21.63 2.29 6.05
N ALA A 16 -22.27 3.40 5.81
CA ALA A 16 -22.46 3.91 4.44
C ALA A 16 -22.08 5.39 4.41
N PRO A 17 -21.28 5.84 3.43
CA PRO A 17 -20.62 5.03 2.41
C PRO A 17 -19.53 4.12 3.02
N ARG A 18 -19.25 3.02 2.36
CA ARG A 18 -18.24 2.07 2.81
C ARG A 18 -17.31 1.66 1.67
N GLY A 19 -16.18 1.08 2.03
CA GLY A 19 -15.15 0.66 1.10
C GLY A 19 -13.78 1.03 1.66
N TYR A 20 -12.79 0.98 0.82
CA TYR A 20 -11.46 1.42 1.21
C TYR A 20 -11.43 2.94 1.32
N CYS A 21 -10.57 3.46 2.20
CA CYS A 21 -10.36 4.90 2.28
C CYS A 21 -9.60 5.40 1.04
N ALA A 22 -9.63 6.71 0.81
CA ALA A 22 -8.94 7.31 -0.33
C ALA A 22 -7.44 7.01 -0.33
N GLY A 23 -6.84 6.91 0.86
CA GLY A 23 -5.41 6.57 0.98
C GLY A 23 -5.10 5.16 0.50
N VAL A 24 -5.98 4.20 0.77
CA VAL A 24 -5.83 2.82 0.28
C VAL A 24 -5.97 2.78 -1.23
N ASP A 25 -7.02 3.40 -1.77
CA ASP A 25 -7.26 3.44 -3.22
C ASP A 25 -6.07 4.06 -3.96
N ARG A 26 -5.54 5.16 -3.42
CA ARG A 26 -4.39 5.83 -4.01
C ARG A 26 -3.15 4.94 -4.00
N ALA A 27 -2.89 4.23 -2.91
CA ALA A 27 -1.75 3.35 -2.79
C ALA A 27 -1.82 2.20 -3.79
N VAL A 28 -2.97 1.56 -3.88
CA VAL A 28 -3.21 0.47 -4.84
C VAL A 28 -3.04 0.98 -6.27
N GLU A 29 -3.65 2.11 -6.59
CA GLU A 29 -3.55 2.71 -7.91
C GLU A 29 -2.11 3.04 -8.29
N THR A 30 -1.31 3.52 -7.34
CA THR A 30 0.11 3.81 -7.58
C THR A 30 0.86 2.57 -8.03
N VAL A 31 0.65 1.43 -7.36
CA VAL A 31 1.30 0.17 -7.75
C VAL A 31 0.80 -0.31 -9.11
N GLU A 32 -0.52 -0.23 -9.34
CA GLU A 32 -1.10 -0.65 -10.61
C GLU A 32 -0.55 0.17 -11.79
N ARG A 33 -0.47 1.47 -11.63
CA ARG A 33 0.08 2.35 -12.66
C ARG A 33 1.56 2.09 -12.90
N ALA A 34 2.32 1.81 -11.85
CA ALA A 34 3.72 1.47 -11.99
C ALA A 34 3.90 0.16 -12.79
N LEU A 35 3.06 -0.83 -12.52
CA LEU A 35 3.08 -2.09 -13.27
C LEU A 35 2.74 -1.88 -14.75
N GLU A 36 1.80 -1.00 -15.05
CA GLU A 36 1.43 -0.68 -16.43
C GLU A 36 2.51 0.10 -17.15
N LYS A 37 3.11 1.07 -16.48
CA LYS A 37 4.11 1.96 -17.09
C LYS A 37 5.47 1.31 -17.26
N TYR A 38 5.94 0.61 -16.24
CA TYR A 38 7.30 0.05 -16.21
C TYR A 38 7.33 -1.45 -16.45
N GLY A 39 6.20 -2.11 -16.35
CA GLY A 39 6.13 -3.57 -16.42
C GLY A 39 6.60 -4.22 -15.11
N ALA A 40 6.39 -5.51 -15.01
CA ALA A 40 6.86 -6.29 -13.87
C ALA A 40 8.37 -6.56 -14.01
N PRO A 41 9.12 -6.65 -12.90
CA PRO A 41 8.64 -6.49 -11.53
C PRO A 41 8.63 -5.04 -11.06
N VAL A 42 7.71 -4.72 -10.15
CA VAL A 42 7.73 -3.48 -9.39
C VAL A 42 7.85 -3.89 -7.92
N TYR A 43 8.81 -3.33 -7.23
CA TYR A 43 9.05 -3.68 -5.82
C TYR A 43 8.24 -2.75 -4.92
N VAL A 44 7.69 -3.32 -3.85
CA VAL A 44 6.88 -2.57 -2.88
C VAL A 44 7.47 -2.83 -1.50
N ARG A 45 7.84 -1.76 -0.80
CA ARG A 45 8.40 -1.88 0.55
C ARG A 45 7.28 -2.15 1.54
N LYS A 46 7.36 -3.26 2.24
CA LYS A 46 6.35 -3.77 3.17
C LYS A 46 5.01 -3.97 2.45
N GLU A 47 3.93 -4.17 3.17
CA GLU A 47 2.63 -4.25 2.55
C GLU A 47 2.20 -2.85 2.13
N ILE A 48 1.68 -2.70 0.90
CA ILE A 48 1.23 -1.39 0.42
C ILE A 48 0.14 -0.84 1.33
N VAL A 49 -0.72 -1.73 1.80
CA VAL A 49 -1.73 -1.48 2.81
C VAL A 49 -1.90 -2.76 3.62
N HIS A 50 -2.47 -2.67 4.82
CA HIS A 50 -2.72 -3.84 5.66
C HIS A 50 -3.98 -4.59 5.21
N ASN A 51 -3.92 -5.15 4.02
CA ASN A 51 -5.03 -5.94 3.45
C ASN A 51 -4.46 -7.07 2.60
N ARG A 52 -4.60 -8.29 3.10
CA ARG A 52 -4.03 -9.47 2.47
C ARG A 52 -4.53 -9.69 1.05
N TYR A 53 -5.80 -9.46 0.81
CA TYR A 53 -6.40 -9.62 -0.52
C TYR A 53 -5.75 -8.68 -1.53
N VAL A 54 -5.55 -7.42 -1.15
CA VAL A 54 -4.91 -6.42 -2.00
C VAL A 54 -3.47 -6.82 -2.30
N VAL A 55 -2.73 -7.22 -1.27
CA VAL A 55 -1.33 -7.64 -1.41
C VAL A 55 -1.22 -8.83 -2.37
N ASP A 56 -2.04 -9.85 -2.16
CA ASP A 56 -2.01 -11.06 -2.99
C ASP A 56 -2.39 -10.77 -4.45
N THR A 57 -3.40 -9.92 -4.67
CA THR A 57 -3.83 -9.54 -6.02
C THR A 57 -2.72 -8.80 -6.77
N LEU A 58 -2.04 -7.88 -6.12
CA LEU A 58 -0.95 -7.15 -6.74
C LEU A 58 0.27 -8.05 -6.99
N ALA A 59 0.55 -8.99 -6.08
CA ALA A 59 1.63 -9.94 -6.26
C ALA A 59 1.41 -10.82 -7.50
N GLU A 60 0.17 -11.23 -7.76
CA GLU A 60 -0.17 -11.97 -8.97
C GLU A 60 0.07 -11.16 -10.25
N ARG A 61 -0.02 -9.85 -10.16
CA ARG A 61 0.21 -8.95 -11.30
C ARG A 61 1.68 -8.58 -11.50
N GLY A 62 2.56 -9.02 -10.63
CA GLY A 62 4.00 -8.80 -10.77
C GLY A 62 4.64 -7.87 -9.73
N ALA A 63 3.90 -7.48 -8.70
CA ALA A 63 4.46 -6.73 -7.59
C ALA A 63 5.25 -7.68 -6.68
N ILE A 64 6.43 -7.26 -6.25
CA ILE A 64 7.27 -8.02 -5.33
C ILE A 64 7.37 -7.24 -4.03
N PHE A 65 6.84 -7.81 -2.96
CA PHE A 65 6.85 -7.15 -1.65
C PHE A 65 8.12 -7.52 -0.90
N VAL A 66 8.83 -6.50 -0.43
CA VAL A 66 10.07 -6.64 0.32
C VAL A 66 9.93 -5.97 1.69
N ASP A 67 10.68 -6.43 2.67
CA ASP A 67 10.67 -5.83 3.99
C ASP A 67 11.59 -4.61 4.07
N GLU A 68 12.74 -4.68 3.42
CA GLU A 68 13.73 -3.62 3.47
C GLU A 68 14.14 -3.18 2.06
N THR A 69 14.49 -1.90 1.96
CA THR A 69 14.95 -1.31 0.71
C THR A 69 16.19 -2.01 0.15
N THR A 70 17.04 -2.53 1.02
CA THR A 70 18.26 -3.24 0.63
C THR A 70 18.01 -4.56 -0.11
N GLU A 71 16.79 -5.09 -0.03
CA GLU A 71 16.41 -6.30 -0.76
C GLU A 71 16.11 -6.03 -2.24
N VAL A 72 16.01 -4.76 -2.63
CA VAL A 72 15.64 -4.35 -3.99
C VAL A 72 16.90 -4.25 -4.85
N PRO A 73 16.92 -4.89 -6.04
CA PRO A 73 18.07 -4.75 -6.94
C PRO A 73 18.28 -3.30 -7.35
N GLU A 74 19.53 -2.89 -7.46
CA GLU A 74 19.90 -1.55 -7.86
C GLU A 74 19.25 -1.17 -9.19
N GLY A 75 18.77 0.06 -9.28
CA GLY A 75 18.15 0.56 -10.50
C GLY A 75 16.69 0.17 -10.71
N SER A 76 16.09 -0.58 -9.78
CA SER A 76 14.70 -1.02 -9.89
C SER A 76 13.70 0.06 -9.44
N HIS A 77 12.42 -0.18 -9.75
CA HIS A 77 11.33 0.69 -9.29
C HIS A 77 10.84 0.22 -7.93
N LEU A 78 10.71 1.14 -7.00
CA LEU A 78 10.27 0.84 -5.62
C LEU A 78 9.13 1.76 -5.23
N VAL A 79 8.04 1.18 -4.75
CA VAL A 79 6.89 1.92 -4.22
C VAL A 79 6.95 1.90 -2.69
N PHE A 80 6.84 3.06 -2.06
CA PHE A 80 6.71 3.19 -0.62
C PHE A 80 5.25 3.02 -0.23
N SER A 81 5.02 2.34 0.89
CA SER A 81 3.65 2.04 1.35
C SER A 81 2.88 3.30 1.79
N ALA A 82 1.58 3.13 1.99
CA ALA A 82 0.70 4.21 2.43
C ALA A 82 1.07 4.78 3.80
N HIS A 83 1.82 4.04 4.59
CA HIS A 83 2.23 4.45 5.95
C HIS A 83 3.35 5.48 5.95
N GLY A 84 4.02 5.69 4.82
CA GLY A 84 5.18 6.55 4.73
C GLY A 84 6.45 5.84 5.20
N VAL A 85 7.58 6.51 5.02
CA VAL A 85 8.89 5.99 5.39
C VAL A 85 9.74 7.09 6.00
N SER A 86 10.74 6.69 6.77
CA SER A 86 11.67 7.64 7.38
C SER A 86 12.61 8.25 6.34
N PRO A 87 13.22 9.42 6.65
CA PRO A 87 14.24 10.00 5.77
C PRO A 87 15.41 9.05 5.48
N ALA A 88 15.77 8.19 6.43
CA ALA A 88 16.85 7.21 6.24
C ALA A 88 16.50 6.22 5.11
N VAL A 89 15.24 5.80 5.01
CA VAL A 89 14.80 4.90 3.95
C VAL A 89 14.87 5.58 2.58
N HIS A 90 14.49 6.86 2.51
CA HIS A 90 14.65 7.64 1.27
C HIS A 90 16.12 7.73 0.85
N ALA A 91 17.03 7.93 1.80
CA ALA A 91 18.46 7.99 1.52
C ALA A 91 19.01 6.65 1.02
N GLU A 92 18.55 5.54 1.61
CA GLU A 92 18.93 4.19 1.13
C GLU A 92 18.50 3.94 -0.30
N ALA A 93 17.26 4.32 -0.62
CA ALA A 93 16.73 4.15 -1.98
C ALA A 93 17.54 4.97 -2.99
N LYS A 94 17.91 6.19 -2.62
CA LYS A 94 18.73 7.05 -3.47
C LYS A 94 20.13 6.48 -3.67
N ALA A 95 20.73 5.93 -2.62
CA ALA A 95 22.04 5.31 -2.69
C ALA A 95 22.06 4.08 -3.61
N LEU A 96 20.95 3.37 -3.71
CA LEU A 96 20.80 2.22 -4.61
C LEU A 96 20.30 2.60 -6.00
N SER A 97 20.20 3.88 -6.29
CA SER A 97 19.70 4.41 -7.58
C SER A 97 18.30 3.89 -7.95
N LEU A 98 17.47 3.70 -6.94
CA LEU A 98 16.10 3.24 -7.17
C LEU A 98 15.21 4.37 -7.65
N GLU A 99 14.33 4.08 -8.60
CA GLU A 99 13.25 4.99 -8.95
C GLU A 99 12.10 4.77 -7.97
N THR A 100 11.84 5.77 -7.13
CA THR A 100 10.87 5.65 -6.06
C THR A 100 9.54 6.30 -6.42
N LEU A 101 8.46 5.65 -6.00
CA LEU A 101 7.09 6.15 -6.14
C LEU A 101 6.48 6.18 -4.75
N ASP A 102 6.03 7.34 -4.34
CA ASP A 102 5.51 7.53 -2.99
C ASP A 102 3.99 7.36 -2.97
N ALA A 103 3.54 6.28 -2.35
CA ALA A 103 2.12 5.99 -2.16
C ALA A 103 1.62 6.39 -0.77
N THR A 104 2.39 7.20 -0.04
CA THR A 104 2.01 7.65 1.31
C THR A 104 0.64 8.34 1.27
N CYS A 105 -0.24 7.95 2.19
CA CYS A 105 -1.54 8.59 2.33
C CYS A 105 -1.35 10.08 2.64
N PRO A 106 -2.06 10.99 1.95
CA PRO A 106 -1.95 12.42 2.21
C PRO A 106 -2.21 12.82 3.66
N LEU A 107 -3.08 12.10 4.36
CA LEU A 107 -3.33 12.36 5.77
C LEU A 107 -2.13 12.01 6.64
N VAL A 108 -1.39 10.95 6.30
CA VAL A 108 -0.16 10.58 6.99
C VAL A 108 0.92 11.64 6.73
N THR A 109 1.04 12.10 5.51
CA THR A 109 1.97 13.17 5.14
C THR A 109 1.69 14.45 5.94
N LYS A 110 0.42 14.79 6.11
CA LYS A 110 0.03 15.95 6.90
C LYS A 110 0.51 15.83 8.34
N VAL A 111 0.31 14.67 8.96
CA VAL A 111 0.76 14.43 10.34
C VAL A 111 2.28 14.56 10.43
N HIS A 112 3.02 13.98 9.49
CA HIS A 112 4.49 14.08 9.47
C HIS A 112 4.95 15.54 9.37
N ASN A 113 4.28 16.33 8.55
CA ASN A 113 4.64 17.74 8.40
C ASN A 113 4.33 18.56 9.64
N GLU A 114 3.26 18.25 10.34
CA GLU A 114 2.94 18.92 11.60
C GLU A 114 3.95 18.61 12.69
N VAL A 115 4.44 17.39 12.74
CA VAL A 115 5.47 17.00 13.73
C VAL A 115 6.79 17.70 13.46
N LYS A 116 7.13 17.99 12.22
CA LYS A 116 8.39 18.66 11.85
C LYS A 116 8.43 20.14 12.17
N ARG A 117 7.31 20.75 12.47
CA ARG A 117 7.25 22.18 12.79
C ARG A 117 7.76 22.50 14.16
#